data_318999e0a324253174cdbb333ba08487
#
_entry.id   318999e0a324253174cdbb333ba08487
#
_cell.length_a   1.000
_cell.length_b   1.000
_cell.length_c   1.000
_cell.angle_alpha   90.00
_cell.angle_beta   90.00
_cell.angle_gamma   90.00
#
_symmetry.space_group_name_H-M   'P 1'
#
loop_
_entity.id
_entity.type
_entity.pdbx_description
1 polymer ?
#
loop_
_entity_poly.entity_id
_entity_poly.type
_entity_poly.pdbx_seq_one_letter_code
_entity_poly.pdbx_strand_id
1 'polypeptide(L)'
;MTITSIFYDNIFKGHVSSLNNPECSSRVENILELIKKEDFKNISIFEPKEIDIKLINEAHAKDFVAETLLRFPNNEEIVYLDQETPVSKESKLATLKAAGSGIDAADMIMKGNTKNSFCIVRPPGHHACYDRSMGFCAVSYTHLTLPTILRV
;
A
#
# COMPACT_ATOMS: atom_id res chain seq x y z
N MET A 1 -24.00 -14.04 -6.45
CA MET A 1 -23.61 -12.69 -6.92
C MET A 1 -22.10 -12.55 -6.79
N THR A 2 -21.45 -11.95 -7.77
CA THR A 2 -19.99 -11.73 -7.71
C THR A 2 -19.71 -10.51 -6.87
N ILE A 3 -19.01 -10.67 -5.74
CA ILE A 3 -18.58 -9.55 -4.88
C ILE A 3 -17.21 -9.10 -5.36
N THR A 4 -17.01 -7.80 -5.46
CA THR A 4 -15.69 -7.18 -5.59
C THR A 4 -15.24 -6.71 -4.21
N SER A 5 -14.10 -7.17 -3.75
CA SER A 5 -13.49 -6.68 -2.51
C SER A 5 -12.70 -5.40 -2.76
N ILE A 6 -12.86 -4.43 -1.87
CA ILE A 6 -12.09 -3.19 -1.85
C ILE A 6 -11.28 -3.19 -0.56
N PHE A 7 -9.97 -3.02 -0.66
CA PHE A 7 -9.10 -2.86 0.52
C PHE A 7 -8.75 -1.39 0.72
N TYR A 8 -9.10 -0.87 1.90
CA TYR A 8 -8.87 0.51 2.27
C TYR A 8 -8.74 0.64 3.80
N ASP A 9 -7.88 1.58 4.23
CA ASP A 9 -7.76 2.01 5.62
C ASP A 9 -7.56 3.53 5.70
N ASN A 10 -8.13 4.17 6.71
CA ASN A 10 -7.97 5.61 6.93
C ASN A 10 -6.51 6.02 7.17
N ILE A 11 -5.65 5.11 7.61
CA ILE A 11 -4.21 5.36 7.80
C ILE A 11 -3.54 5.85 6.51
N PHE A 12 -4.05 5.46 5.34
CA PHE A 12 -3.52 5.90 4.04
C PHE A 12 -3.63 7.40 3.80
N LYS A 13 -4.54 8.11 4.49
CA LYS A 13 -4.62 9.57 4.46
C LYS A 13 -3.50 10.23 5.26
N GLY A 14 -3.04 9.58 6.32
CA GLY A 14 -2.01 10.10 7.22
C GLY A 14 -0.59 10.02 6.64
N HIS A 15 -0.37 9.27 5.55
CA HIS A 15 0.92 9.28 4.88
C HIS A 15 1.19 10.65 4.25
N VAL A 16 2.34 11.24 4.59
CA VAL A 16 2.77 12.54 4.08
C VAL A 16 3.27 12.44 2.64
N SER A 17 3.06 13.51 1.87
CA SER A 17 3.67 13.72 0.56
C SER A 17 4.32 15.09 0.47
N SER A 18 5.24 15.29 -0.45
CA SER A 18 5.82 16.61 -0.70
C SER A 18 4.77 17.59 -1.22
N LEU A 19 4.98 18.89 -0.99
CA LEU A 19 4.09 19.94 -1.49
C LEU A 19 3.95 19.83 -3.03
N ASN A 20 2.71 19.94 -3.49
CA ASN A 20 2.36 19.84 -4.92
C ASN A 20 2.66 18.48 -5.56
N ASN A 21 2.86 17.43 -4.79
CA ASN A 21 3.07 16.09 -5.31
C ASN A 21 1.74 15.49 -5.78
N PRO A 22 1.67 14.90 -6.98
CA PRO A 22 0.48 14.18 -7.44
C PRO A 22 0.14 12.96 -6.56
N GLU A 23 1.13 12.42 -5.82
CA GLU A 23 0.91 11.40 -4.80
C GLU A 23 0.44 12.08 -3.50
N CYS A 24 -0.86 12.30 -3.33
CA CYS A 24 -1.47 13.00 -2.20
C CYS A 24 -2.71 12.26 -1.67
N SER A 25 -3.17 12.63 -0.46
CA SER A 25 -4.31 11.98 0.20
C SER A 25 -5.61 12.10 -0.57
N SER A 26 -5.80 13.20 -1.31
CA SER A 26 -7.02 13.43 -2.10
C SER A 26 -7.26 12.35 -3.16
N ARG A 27 -6.22 11.62 -3.62
CA ARG A 27 -6.39 10.50 -4.56
C ARG A 27 -7.29 9.40 -3.98
N VAL A 28 -7.01 8.98 -2.75
CA VAL A 28 -7.81 7.94 -2.10
C VAL A 28 -9.17 8.49 -1.65
N GLU A 29 -9.24 9.75 -1.23
CA GLU A 29 -10.47 10.41 -0.82
C GLU A 29 -11.46 10.52 -1.98
N ASN A 30 -11.01 11.02 -3.14
CA ASN A 30 -11.85 11.15 -4.34
C ASN A 30 -12.41 9.78 -4.81
N ILE A 31 -11.60 8.72 -4.76
CA ILE A 31 -12.06 7.37 -5.11
C ILE A 31 -13.16 6.91 -4.14
N LEU A 32 -12.97 7.11 -2.84
CA LEU A 32 -13.95 6.72 -1.82
C LEU A 32 -15.26 7.50 -1.94
N GLU A 33 -15.18 8.81 -2.24
CA GLU A 33 -16.36 9.64 -2.49
C GLU A 33 -17.13 9.14 -3.70
N LEU A 34 -16.43 8.82 -4.80
CA LEU A 34 -17.04 8.25 -5.99
C LEU A 34 -17.76 6.93 -5.68
N ILE A 35 -17.10 6.02 -4.95
CA ILE A 35 -17.69 4.74 -4.56
C ILE A 35 -18.97 4.92 -3.75
N LYS A 36 -18.98 5.88 -2.82
CA LYS A 36 -20.15 6.19 -2.01
C LYS A 36 -21.29 6.82 -2.84
N LYS A 37 -20.94 7.72 -3.77
CA LYS A 37 -21.90 8.46 -4.60
C LYS A 37 -22.60 7.57 -5.61
N GLU A 38 -21.87 6.67 -6.26
CA GLU A 38 -22.39 5.85 -7.36
C GLU A 38 -23.14 4.59 -6.87
N ASP A 39 -23.23 4.37 -5.56
CA ASP A 39 -23.95 3.23 -4.94
C ASP A 39 -23.67 1.89 -5.66
N PHE A 40 -22.42 1.58 -5.89
CA PHE A 40 -22.02 0.34 -6.56
C PHE A 40 -22.55 -0.88 -5.81
N LYS A 41 -23.31 -1.72 -6.52
CA LYS A 41 -23.81 -2.98 -5.98
C LYS A 41 -22.70 -4.04 -5.99
N ASN A 42 -22.76 -4.94 -5.02
CA ASN A 42 -21.83 -6.08 -4.93
C ASN A 42 -20.36 -5.70 -4.67
N ILE A 43 -20.11 -4.64 -3.92
CA ILE A 43 -18.81 -4.34 -3.36
C ILE A 43 -18.83 -4.53 -1.84
N SER A 44 -17.68 -4.86 -1.29
CA SER A 44 -17.43 -4.89 0.16
C SER A 44 -16.07 -4.29 0.45
N ILE A 45 -16.03 -3.38 1.43
CA ILE A 45 -14.79 -2.71 1.84
C ILE A 45 -14.21 -3.45 3.04
N PHE A 46 -12.94 -3.79 2.98
CA PHE A 46 -12.18 -4.49 4.00
C PHE A 46 -10.97 -3.64 4.42
N GLU A 47 -10.65 -3.71 5.68
CA GLU A 47 -9.41 -3.14 6.23
C GLU A 47 -8.27 -4.14 6.01
N PRO A 48 -7.16 -3.74 5.36
CA PRO A 48 -6.04 -4.65 5.13
C PRO A 48 -5.24 -4.88 6.41
N LYS A 49 -4.63 -6.05 6.51
CA LYS A 49 -3.66 -6.36 7.55
C LYS A 49 -2.28 -5.80 7.20
N GLU A 50 -1.46 -5.61 8.21
CA GLU A 50 -0.04 -5.37 7.99
C GLU A 50 0.60 -6.61 7.35
N ILE A 51 1.48 -6.39 6.37
CA ILE A 51 2.26 -7.47 5.78
C ILE A 51 3.28 -8.04 6.78
N ASP A 52 3.50 -9.35 6.75
CA ASP A 52 4.64 -9.94 7.45
C ASP A 52 5.96 -9.44 6.83
N ILE A 53 6.85 -8.92 7.66
CA ILE A 53 8.18 -8.44 7.24
C ILE A 53 8.98 -9.51 6.47
N LYS A 54 8.75 -10.78 6.78
CA LYS A 54 9.38 -11.88 6.04
C LYS A 54 9.04 -11.85 4.55
N LEU A 55 7.81 -11.50 4.20
CA LEU A 55 7.40 -11.37 2.80
C LEU A 55 8.05 -10.17 2.12
N ILE A 56 8.22 -9.04 2.81
CA ILE A 56 8.97 -7.89 2.28
C ILE A 56 10.43 -8.31 2.00
N ASN A 57 11.01 -9.11 2.86
CA ASN A 57 12.39 -9.61 2.72
C ASN A 57 12.58 -10.60 1.55
N GLU A 58 11.51 -11.12 0.96
CA GLU A 58 11.59 -11.89 -0.30
C GLU A 58 11.81 -10.97 -1.52
N ALA A 59 11.37 -9.72 -1.43
CA ALA A 59 11.50 -8.73 -2.52
C ALA A 59 12.67 -7.76 -2.31
N HIS A 60 13.22 -7.67 -1.11
CA HIS A 60 14.21 -6.68 -0.73
C HIS A 60 15.35 -7.27 0.10
N ALA A 61 16.51 -6.59 0.07
CA ALA A 61 17.62 -6.87 0.98
C ALA A 61 17.17 -6.67 2.45
N LYS A 62 17.43 -7.66 3.29
CA LYS A 62 16.97 -7.66 4.69
C LYS A 62 17.49 -6.47 5.49
N ASP A 63 18.76 -6.11 5.28
CA ASP A 63 19.39 -4.98 5.95
C ASP A 63 18.72 -3.66 5.55
N PHE A 64 18.43 -3.48 4.25
CA PHE A 64 17.68 -2.32 3.76
C PHE A 64 16.29 -2.22 4.41
N VAL A 65 15.55 -3.32 4.49
CA VAL A 65 14.23 -3.31 5.13
C VAL A 65 14.33 -2.92 6.60
N ALA A 66 15.26 -3.55 7.33
CA ALA A 66 15.46 -3.27 8.76
C ALA A 66 15.85 -1.79 8.99
N GLU A 67 16.80 -1.25 8.25
CA GLU A 67 17.24 0.14 8.34
C GLU A 67 16.10 1.10 7.96
N THR A 68 15.38 0.83 6.88
CA THR A 68 14.24 1.66 6.46
C THR A 68 13.16 1.74 7.53
N LEU A 69 12.79 0.59 8.14
CA LEU A 69 11.77 0.56 9.19
C LEU A 69 12.17 1.29 10.47
N LEU A 70 13.47 1.41 10.74
CA LEU A 70 14.00 2.21 11.87
C LEU A 70 13.99 3.71 11.59
N ARG A 71 14.01 4.14 10.33
CA ARG A 71 14.01 5.55 9.94
C ARG A 71 12.65 6.22 9.98
N PHE A 72 11.55 5.46 10.08
CA PHE A 72 10.22 6.06 10.26
C PHE A 72 10.15 6.78 11.61
N PRO A 73 9.73 8.06 11.63
CA PRO A 73 9.66 8.82 12.87
C PRO A 73 8.55 8.29 13.79
N ASN A 74 8.78 8.42 15.11
CA ASN A 74 7.78 8.13 16.14
C ASN A 74 7.08 9.39 16.68
N ASN A 75 7.47 10.55 16.17
CA ASN A 75 6.95 11.88 16.53
C ASN A 75 6.36 12.59 15.30
N GLU A 76 6.02 13.85 15.41
CA GLU A 76 5.40 14.64 14.32
C GLU A 76 6.43 15.16 13.30
N GLU A 77 7.69 14.71 13.36
CA GLU A 77 8.70 15.07 12.37
C GLU A 77 8.45 14.38 11.03
N ILE A 78 8.89 15.02 9.96
CA ILE A 78 8.94 14.42 8.62
C ILE A 78 10.39 14.06 8.33
N VAL A 79 10.62 12.80 8.03
CA VAL A 79 11.94 12.28 7.65
C VAL A 79 11.92 11.93 6.16
N TYR A 80 13.01 12.19 5.47
CA TYR A 80 13.18 11.80 4.07
C TYR A 80 14.02 10.54 3.96
N LEU A 81 13.47 9.47 3.41
CA LEU A 81 14.22 8.22 3.13
C LEU A 81 15.18 8.42 1.96
N ASP A 82 14.76 9.17 0.95
CA ASP A 82 15.54 9.71 -0.15
C ASP A 82 15.02 11.13 -0.50
N GLN A 83 15.45 11.71 -1.63
CA GLN A 83 15.08 13.08 -2.02
C GLN A 83 13.58 13.29 -2.26
N GLU A 84 12.83 12.22 -2.56
CA GLU A 84 11.42 12.29 -2.98
C GLU A 84 10.47 11.47 -2.08
N THR A 85 11.00 10.76 -1.07
CA THR A 85 10.24 9.86 -0.20
C THR A 85 10.15 10.40 1.22
N PRO A 86 9.30 11.42 1.49
CA PRO A 86 9.02 11.87 2.84
C PRO A 86 8.16 10.82 3.57
N VAL A 87 8.42 10.64 4.84
CA VAL A 87 7.65 9.76 5.73
C VAL A 87 7.33 10.46 7.04
N SER A 88 6.11 10.24 7.52
CA SER A 88 5.60 10.69 8.81
C SER A 88 5.45 9.50 9.77
N LYS A 89 5.02 9.76 10.96
CA LYS A 89 4.66 8.77 11.99
C LYS A 89 3.68 7.72 11.47
N GLU A 90 2.66 8.14 10.69
CA GLU A 90 1.65 7.26 10.13
C GLU A 90 2.16 6.45 8.93
N SER A 91 3.20 6.93 8.27
CA SER A 91 3.70 6.35 7.02
C SER A 91 4.17 4.91 7.16
N LYS A 92 4.72 4.53 8.33
CA LYS A 92 5.12 3.14 8.59
C LYS A 92 3.96 2.17 8.50
N LEU A 93 2.90 2.44 9.26
CA LEU A 93 1.70 1.60 9.26
C LEU A 93 1.01 1.62 7.90
N ALA A 94 0.90 2.80 7.27
CA ALA A 94 0.34 2.93 5.93
C ALA A 94 1.10 2.07 4.91
N THR A 95 2.44 2.10 4.91
CA THR A 95 3.27 1.29 4.03
C THR A 95 3.05 -0.22 4.24
N LEU A 96 3.04 -0.68 5.49
CA LEU A 96 2.85 -2.09 5.80
C LEU A 96 1.45 -2.59 5.42
N LYS A 97 0.41 -1.80 5.66
CA LYS A 97 -0.96 -2.12 5.26
C LYS A 97 -1.17 -2.02 3.75
N ALA A 98 -0.51 -1.07 3.07
CA ALA A 98 -0.56 -0.99 1.61
C ALA A 98 0.01 -2.27 0.95
N ALA A 99 1.14 -2.75 1.44
CA ALA A 99 1.72 -4.00 1.00
C ALA A 99 0.84 -5.21 1.37
N GLY A 100 0.30 -5.24 2.59
CA GLY A 100 -0.59 -6.30 3.07
C GLY A 100 -1.90 -6.40 2.29
N SER A 101 -2.41 -5.27 1.77
CA SER A 101 -3.65 -5.26 0.99
C SER A 101 -3.57 -6.12 -0.27
N GLY A 102 -2.41 -6.16 -0.94
CA GLY A 102 -2.18 -7.01 -2.09
C GLY A 102 -2.24 -8.51 -1.74
N ILE A 103 -1.67 -8.88 -0.60
CA ILE A 103 -1.72 -10.27 -0.09
C ILE A 103 -3.15 -10.65 0.30
N ASP A 104 -3.83 -9.82 1.08
CA ASP A 104 -5.22 -10.07 1.48
C ASP A 104 -6.16 -10.16 0.27
N ALA A 105 -5.93 -9.32 -0.76
CA ALA A 105 -6.69 -9.35 -2.01
C ALA A 105 -6.47 -10.66 -2.77
N ALA A 106 -5.23 -11.09 -2.93
CA ALA A 106 -4.87 -12.35 -3.57
C ALA A 106 -5.48 -13.54 -2.81
N ASP A 107 -5.37 -13.56 -1.50
CA ASP A 107 -5.94 -14.57 -0.63
C ASP A 107 -7.47 -14.70 -0.78
N MET A 108 -8.18 -13.58 -0.83
CA MET A 108 -9.64 -13.60 -1.01
C MET A 108 -10.04 -14.17 -2.38
N ILE A 109 -9.30 -13.84 -3.42
CA ILE A 109 -9.53 -14.38 -4.77
C ILE A 109 -9.22 -15.88 -4.81
N MET A 110 -8.06 -16.28 -4.27
CA MET A 110 -7.65 -17.70 -4.26
C MET A 110 -8.58 -18.61 -3.45
N LYS A 111 -9.16 -18.09 -2.37
CA LYS A 111 -10.17 -18.78 -1.55
C LYS A 111 -11.58 -18.76 -2.17
N GLY A 112 -11.77 -18.10 -3.31
CA GLY A 112 -13.06 -17.98 -3.98
C GLY A 112 -14.08 -17.07 -3.28
N ASN A 113 -13.65 -16.27 -2.30
CA ASN A 113 -14.52 -15.34 -1.57
C ASN A 113 -14.93 -14.13 -2.42
N THR A 114 -14.12 -13.79 -3.39
CA THR A 114 -14.35 -12.72 -4.36
C THR A 114 -13.74 -13.10 -5.71
N LYS A 115 -14.24 -12.49 -6.80
CA LYS A 115 -13.65 -12.65 -8.13
C LYS A 115 -12.69 -11.53 -8.50
N ASN A 116 -12.93 -10.34 -7.94
CA ASN A 116 -12.16 -9.16 -8.23
C ASN A 116 -11.79 -8.47 -6.91
N SER A 117 -10.64 -7.81 -6.91
CA SER A 117 -10.21 -7.01 -5.78
C SER A 117 -9.62 -5.70 -6.25
N PHE A 118 -9.82 -4.63 -5.49
CA PHE A 118 -9.28 -3.31 -5.75
C PHE A 118 -8.68 -2.74 -4.46
N CYS A 119 -7.38 -2.41 -4.49
CA CYS A 119 -6.67 -1.87 -3.35
C CYS A 119 -6.53 -0.34 -3.49
N ILE A 120 -7.20 0.42 -2.61
CA ILE A 120 -7.13 1.88 -2.55
C ILE A 120 -6.10 2.24 -1.48
N VAL A 121 -4.85 2.31 -1.88
CA VAL A 121 -3.71 2.37 -0.94
C VAL A 121 -2.76 3.53 -1.20
N ARG A 122 -2.08 3.97 -0.15
CA ARG A 122 -0.94 4.88 -0.10
C ARG A 122 -0.02 4.47 1.05
N PRO A 123 1.31 4.68 0.91
CA PRO A 123 2.05 5.11 -0.27
C PRO A 123 2.04 4.07 -1.39
N PRO A 124 2.50 4.43 -2.61
CA PRO A 124 2.79 3.44 -3.65
C PRO A 124 4.01 2.59 -3.28
N GLY A 125 4.21 1.48 -3.98
CA GLY A 125 5.32 0.55 -3.72
C GLY A 125 6.06 0.08 -4.97
N HIS A 126 5.78 0.66 -6.14
CA HIS A 126 6.29 0.16 -7.42
C HIS A 126 7.62 0.78 -7.88
N HIS A 127 8.09 1.85 -7.22
CA HIS A 127 9.37 2.49 -7.53
C HIS A 127 10.52 2.02 -6.64
N ALA A 128 10.25 1.49 -5.44
CA ALA A 128 11.32 1.03 -4.55
C ALA A 128 12.16 -0.07 -5.22
N CYS A 129 13.47 0.04 -5.08
CA CYS A 129 14.45 -0.93 -5.58
C CYS A 129 14.70 -2.03 -4.56
N TYR A 130 15.50 -3.04 -4.94
CA TYR A 130 15.85 -4.14 -4.05
C TYR A 130 16.50 -3.69 -2.74
N ASP A 131 17.33 -2.64 -2.81
CA ASP A 131 18.20 -2.17 -1.73
C ASP A 131 18.02 -0.69 -1.36
N ARG A 132 16.99 -0.01 -1.90
CA ARG A 132 16.74 1.40 -1.60
C ARG A 132 15.30 1.83 -1.84
N SER A 133 14.84 2.80 -1.04
CA SER A 133 13.62 3.56 -1.30
C SER A 133 13.81 4.45 -2.53
N MET A 134 12.74 4.68 -3.31
CA MET A 134 12.75 5.55 -4.48
C MET A 134 11.34 6.00 -4.84
N GLY A 135 11.19 7.25 -5.31
CA GLY A 135 9.98 7.72 -5.97
C GLY A 135 8.71 7.59 -5.12
N PHE A 136 8.73 8.11 -3.91
CA PHE A 136 7.63 8.03 -2.92
C PHE A 136 7.40 6.63 -2.31
N CYS A 137 8.18 5.62 -2.72
CA CYS A 137 8.02 4.25 -2.28
C CYS A 137 9.07 3.88 -1.25
N ALA A 138 8.66 3.65 -0.01
CA ALA A 138 9.56 3.21 1.06
C ALA A 138 10.04 1.77 0.80
N VAL A 139 9.12 0.87 0.52
CA VAL A 139 9.37 -0.52 0.12
C VAL A 139 8.43 -0.92 -1.02
N SER A 140 8.80 -1.93 -1.80
CA SER A 140 7.99 -2.45 -2.91
C SER A 140 7.02 -3.53 -2.45
N TYR A 141 5.86 -3.59 -3.10
CA TYR A 141 4.94 -4.72 -3.01
C TYR A 141 4.55 -5.28 -4.38
N THR A 142 5.01 -4.67 -5.47
CA THR A 142 4.65 -5.07 -6.83
C THR A 142 5.16 -6.46 -7.18
N HIS A 143 6.34 -6.83 -6.69
CA HIS A 143 6.92 -8.15 -6.94
C HIS A 143 6.20 -9.28 -6.20
N LEU A 144 5.42 -8.96 -5.17
CA LEU A 144 4.64 -9.95 -4.41
C LEU A 144 3.39 -10.42 -5.17
N THR A 145 2.98 -9.69 -6.21
CA THR A 145 1.72 -9.94 -6.93
C THR A 145 1.92 -10.40 -8.38
N LEU A 146 3.10 -10.26 -8.97
CA LEU A 146 3.38 -10.53 -10.38
C LEU A 146 3.36 -12.01 -10.84
N PRO A 147 3.58 -13.03 -10.01
CA PRO A 147 3.45 -14.43 -10.47
C PRO A 147 2.06 -14.83 -10.95
N THR A 148 1.04 -14.04 -10.61
CA THR A 148 -0.37 -14.38 -10.90
C THR A 148 -0.86 -13.87 -12.25
N ILE A 149 -0.15 -12.95 -12.92
CA ILE A 149 -0.60 -12.28 -14.15
C ILE A 149 -0.05 -12.94 -15.44
N LEU A 150 0.94 -13.82 -15.34
CA LEU A 150 1.59 -14.44 -16.50
C LEU A 150 1.04 -15.82 -16.89
N ARG A 151 -0.24 -16.06 -16.69
CA ARG A 151 -0.95 -17.21 -17.27
C ARG A 151 -2.23 -16.75 -17.95
N VAL A 152 -2.07 -16.17 -19.11
CA VAL A 152 -3.08 -16.12 -20.16
C VAL A 152 -2.46 -16.74 -21.40
#